data_97fed2225b923ec14194994a81df6ec7
#
_entry.id   97fed2225b923ec14194994a81df6ec7
#
_cell.length_a   1.000
_cell.length_b   1.000
_cell.length_c   1.000
_cell.angle_alpha   90.00
_cell.angle_beta   90.00
_cell.angle_gamma   90.00
#
_symmetry.space_group_name_H-M   'P 1'
#
loop_
_entity.id
_entity.type
_entity.pdbx_description
1 polymer ?
#
loop_
_entity_poly.entity_id
_entity_poly.type
_entity_poly.pdbx_seq_one_letter_code
_entity_poly.pdbx_strand_id
1 'polypeptide(L)'
;MEDKLNVLAPEVAKVDEIDKNNLTVVLEPFERGFGYTIGHSLRRIMLSYMPGAAVTEVKIDGVSHEYGTIEGIKEDILDVLLNLKDMAIKLDGPSEAEVKLNVKTPKTITAGDLELPAGVEVMDPDHVIATLVEPKKVSMTMKVKTGIGYVPAEQTNDKSIDSLHLDAIFSPVKRVNYKVENTRVENRTDLDKLILDLETDGTIDAKQAVKYAATIMQHQLAVFVDEELVSRKEKRKDKYDFDPLLLRSIEELELTVRSTNCLKAENIFSVSYTHLRAHETSLHLVCRLLLE
;
A
#
# COMPACT_ATOMS: atom_id res chain seq x y z
N MET A 1 -34.32 14.54 0.67
CA MET A 1 -33.66 13.25 0.37
C MET A 1 -32.41 13.00 1.21
N GLU A 2 -32.03 13.92 2.09
CA GLU A 2 -30.73 13.96 2.79
C GLU A 2 -30.58 13.00 3.98
N ASP A 3 -31.67 12.45 4.54
CA ASP A 3 -31.62 11.60 5.77
C ASP A 3 -31.65 10.10 5.53
N LYS A 4 -31.58 9.63 4.26
CA LYS A 4 -31.74 8.20 3.94
C LYS A 4 -30.44 7.43 3.66
N LEU A 5 -29.30 8.08 3.58
CA LEU A 5 -27.99 7.41 3.42
C LEU A 5 -27.31 7.18 4.79
N ASN A 6 -28.03 6.56 5.69
CA ASN A 6 -27.48 6.12 6.98
C ASN A 6 -26.78 4.76 6.79
N VAL A 7 -25.80 4.70 5.86
CA VAL A 7 -24.98 3.52 5.62
C VAL A 7 -23.87 3.51 6.66
N LEU A 8 -23.71 2.39 7.34
CA LEU A 8 -22.64 2.20 8.32
C LEU A 8 -21.29 2.33 7.61
N ALA A 9 -20.40 3.12 8.18
CA ALA A 9 -19.03 3.23 7.69
C ALA A 9 -18.22 2.04 8.25
N PRO A 10 -17.56 1.25 7.40
CA PRO A 10 -16.70 0.17 7.86
C PRO A 10 -15.47 0.72 8.58
N GLU A 11 -15.02 -0.01 9.59
CA GLU A 11 -13.80 0.26 10.32
C GLU A 11 -12.82 -0.91 10.14
N VAL A 12 -11.54 -0.63 10.32
CA VAL A 12 -10.52 -1.69 10.34
C VAL A 12 -10.58 -2.34 11.72
N ALA A 13 -11.25 -3.49 11.82
CA ALA A 13 -11.41 -4.19 13.09
C ALA A 13 -10.13 -4.87 13.55
N LYS A 14 -9.38 -5.46 12.60
CA LYS A 14 -8.15 -6.20 12.90
C LYS A 14 -7.20 -6.16 11.72
N VAL A 15 -5.91 -6.06 12.02
CA VAL A 15 -4.82 -6.19 11.05
C VAL A 15 -3.85 -7.21 11.62
N ASP A 16 -3.82 -8.39 11.04
CA ASP A 16 -2.89 -9.44 11.42
C ASP A 16 -1.75 -9.49 10.39
N GLU A 17 -0.58 -9.02 10.77
CA GLU A 17 0.66 -9.18 10.00
C GLU A 17 1.29 -10.50 10.40
N ILE A 18 1.25 -11.48 9.50
CA ILE A 18 1.92 -12.77 9.70
C ILE A 18 3.42 -12.58 9.42
N ASP A 19 3.73 -11.91 8.30
CA ASP A 19 5.07 -11.53 7.87
C ASP A 19 5.00 -10.19 7.14
N LYS A 20 6.15 -9.58 6.83
CA LYS A 20 6.20 -8.32 6.06
C LYS A 20 5.47 -8.40 4.72
N ASN A 21 5.44 -9.59 4.12
CA ASN A 21 4.86 -9.85 2.79
C ASN A 21 3.44 -10.42 2.87
N ASN A 22 2.99 -10.89 4.03
CA ASN A 22 1.69 -11.51 4.23
C ASN A 22 0.85 -10.74 5.22
N LEU A 23 -0.32 -10.28 4.78
CA LEU A 23 -1.22 -9.45 5.55
C LEU A 23 -2.65 -9.98 5.47
N THR A 24 -3.29 -10.14 6.62
CA THR A 24 -4.72 -10.36 6.72
C THR A 24 -5.37 -9.11 7.31
N VAL A 25 -6.28 -8.50 6.56
CA VAL A 25 -7.06 -7.32 7.00
C VAL A 25 -8.49 -7.71 7.19
N VAL A 26 -9.05 -7.39 8.34
CA VAL A 26 -10.46 -7.58 8.68
C VAL A 26 -11.15 -6.23 8.75
N LEU A 27 -12.17 -6.06 7.91
CA LEU A 27 -12.97 -4.85 7.80
C LEU A 27 -14.41 -5.17 8.16
N GLU A 28 -14.96 -4.47 9.11
CA GLU A 28 -16.37 -4.60 9.56
C GLU A 28 -16.86 -3.31 10.24
N PRO A 29 -18.17 -3.00 10.30
CA PRO A 29 -19.23 -3.70 9.56
C PRO A 29 -19.46 -3.12 8.16
N PHE A 30 -19.90 -3.94 7.24
CA PHE A 30 -20.45 -3.51 5.95
C PHE A 30 -21.96 -3.79 5.91
N GLU A 31 -22.69 -3.01 5.14
CA GLU A 31 -24.08 -3.38 4.78
C GLU A 31 -24.09 -4.64 3.93
N ARG A 32 -25.15 -5.42 4.03
CA ARG A 32 -25.29 -6.71 3.35
C ARG A 32 -25.00 -6.61 1.85
N GLY A 33 -24.08 -7.45 1.37
CA GLY A 33 -23.65 -7.54 -0.04
C GLY A 33 -22.48 -6.62 -0.40
N PHE A 34 -22.20 -5.56 0.40
CA PHE A 34 -21.07 -4.66 0.12
C PHE A 34 -19.72 -5.34 0.33
N GLY A 35 -19.61 -6.29 1.26
CA GLY A 35 -18.41 -7.08 1.47
C GLY A 35 -17.93 -7.76 0.18
N TYR A 36 -18.85 -8.39 -0.56
CA TYR A 36 -18.53 -9.02 -1.84
C TYR A 36 -18.13 -8.01 -2.91
N THR A 37 -18.89 -6.92 -3.05
CA THR A 37 -18.63 -5.89 -4.07
C THR A 37 -17.28 -5.25 -3.89
N ILE A 38 -16.96 -4.83 -2.66
CA ILE A 38 -15.70 -4.16 -2.33
C ILE A 38 -14.54 -5.16 -2.38
N GLY A 39 -14.70 -6.36 -1.82
CA GLY A 39 -13.68 -7.39 -1.83
C GLY A 39 -13.27 -7.80 -3.24
N HIS A 40 -14.25 -8.01 -4.14
CA HIS A 40 -13.98 -8.31 -5.55
C HIS A 40 -13.27 -7.15 -6.27
N SER A 41 -13.72 -5.93 -6.06
CA SER A 41 -13.13 -4.75 -6.70
C SER A 41 -11.69 -4.52 -6.24
N LEU A 42 -11.44 -4.59 -4.93
CA LEU A 42 -10.09 -4.46 -4.37
C LEU A 42 -9.16 -5.56 -4.87
N ARG A 43 -9.62 -6.81 -4.87
CA ARG A 43 -8.85 -7.94 -5.41
C ARG A 43 -8.42 -7.67 -6.86
N ARG A 44 -9.37 -7.25 -7.71
CA ARG A 44 -9.10 -6.97 -9.12
C ARG A 44 -8.08 -5.84 -9.30
N ILE A 45 -8.22 -4.76 -8.54
CA ILE A 45 -7.30 -3.62 -8.59
C ILE A 45 -5.91 -4.04 -8.15
N MET A 46 -5.78 -4.75 -7.02
CA MET A 46 -4.49 -5.20 -6.49
C MET A 46 -3.75 -6.14 -7.45
N LEU A 47 -4.45 -7.02 -8.17
CA LEU A 47 -3.81 -7.93 -9.11
C LEU A 47 -3.46 -7.29 -10.47
N SER A 48 -4.18 -6.25 -10.91
CA SER A 48 -4.08 -5.76 -12.29
C SER A 48 -3.57 -4.33 -12.43
N TYR A 49 -3.67 -3.49 -11.39
CA TYR A 49 -3.41 -2.05 -11.50
C TYR A 49 -2.34 -1.53 -10.54
N MET A 50 -1.67 -2.43 -9.82
CA MET A 50 -0.54 -2.02 -8.99
C MET A 50 0.69 -1.75 -9.85
N PRO A 51 1.38 -0.62 -9.64
CA PRO A 51 2.64 -0.35 -10.29
C PRO A 51 3.76 -1.20 -9.68
N GLY A 52 4.69 -1.61 -10.52
CA GLY A 52 5.88 -2.33 -10.10
C GLY A 52 6.97 -2.24 -11.15
N ALA A 53 8.06 -2.99 -10.96
CA ALA A 53 9.16 -3.08 -11.90
C ALA A 53 9.39 -4.55 -12.30
N ALA A 54 9.79 -4.75 -13.56
CA ALA A 54 10.08 -6.08 -14.07
C ALA A 54 11.17 -6.02 -15.17
N VAL A 55 11.85 -7.15 -15.40
CA VAL A 55 12.76 -7.32 -16.51
C VAL A 55 11.95 -7.46 -17.80
N THR A 56 12.18 -6.59 -18.77
CA THR A 56 11.46 -6.58 -20.05
C THR A 56 12.31 -7.06 -21.21
N GLU A 57 13.63 -6.89 -21.12
CA GLU A 57 14.57 -7.20 -22.20
C GLU A 57 15.85 -7.76 -21.59
N VAL A 58 16.39 -8.81 -22.20
CA VAL A 58 17.65 -9.43 -21.79
C VAL A 58 18.52 -9.62 -23.01
N LYS A 59 19.77 -9.18 -22.92
CA LYS A 59 20.82 -9.42 -23.89
C LYS A 59 21.85 -10.34 -23.27
N ILE A 60 22.10 -11.49 -23.93
CA ILE A 60 23.07 -12.50 -23.49
C ILE A 60 24.14 -12.62 -24.60
N ASP A 61 25.42 -12.50 -24.25
CA ASP A 61 26.49 -12.60 -25.21
C ASP A 61 26.52 -14.00 -25.88
N GLY A 62 26.41 -14.02 -27.21
CA GLY A 62 26.43 -15.26 -27.98
C GLY A 62 25.09 -15.97 -28.15
N VAL A 63 23.99 -15.35 -27.74
CA VAL A 63 22.63 -15.88 -27.88
C VAL A 63 21.82 -14.96 -28.79
N SER A 64 21.17 -15.54 -29.81
CA SER A 64 20.32 -14.82 -30.75
C SER A 64 18.84 -15.19 -30.68
N HIS A 65 18.49 -16.29 -30.00
CA HIS A 65 17.10 -16.75 -29.86
C HIS A 65 16.89 -17.50 -28.54
N GLU A 66 15.66 -17.56 -28.08
CA GLU A 66 15.26 -18.12 -26.79
C GLU A 66 15.32 -19.66 -26.68
N TYR A 67 15.34 -20.37 -27.82
CA TYR A 67 15.36 -21.85 -27.89
C TYR A 67 16.75 -22.42 -27.95
N GLY A 68 17.76 -21.72 -27.51
CA GLY A 68 19.15 -22.15 -27.50
C GLY A 68 19.62 -22.64 -26.14
N THR A 69 20.87 -23.10 -26.11
CA THR A 69 21.60 -23.43 -24.88
C THR A 69 22.86 -22.56 -24.81
N ILE A 70 23.26 -22.23 -23.58
CA ILE A 70 24.50 -21.51 -23.33
C ILE A 70 25.55 -22.55 -22.91
N GLU A 71 26.62 -22.69 -23.64
CA GLU A 71 27.70 -23.60 -23.27
C GLU A 71 28.24 -23.27 -21.86
N GLY A 72 28.29 -24.25 -21.00
CA GLY A 72 28.75 -24.11 -19.61
C GLY A 72 27.66 -23.75 -18.60
N ILE A 73 26.45 -23.45 -19.00
CA ILE A 73 25.27 -23.31 -18.13
C ILE A 73 24.45 -24.60 -18.19
N LYS A 74 23.93 -25.02 -17.03
CA LYS A 74 23.15 -26.24 -16.90
C LYS A 74 21.73 -26.08 -17.44
N GLU A 75 21.14 -24.93 -17.22
CA GLU A 75 19.77 -24.56 -17.59
C GLU A 75 19.73 -24.09 -19.04
N ASP A 76 18.61 -24.30 -19.72
CA ASP A 76 18.33 -23.75 -21.05
C ASP A 76 18.06 -22.23 -20.94
N ILE A 77 18.20 -21.52 -22.07
CA ILE A 77 17.94 -20.07 -22.11
C ILE A 77 16.53 -19.76 -21.65
N LEU A 78 15.54 -20.56 -22.04
CA LEU A 78 14.16 -20.38 -21.63
C LEU A 78 14.00 -20.46 -20.11
N ASP A 79 14.64 -21.40 -19.44
CA ASP A 79 14.61 -21.53 -17.98
C ASP A 79 15.26 -20.33 -17.29
N VAL A 80 16.37 -19.82 -17.86
CA VAL A 80 17.03 -18.59 -17.36
C VAL A 80 16.10 -17.39 -17.48
N LEU A 81 15.40 -17.25 -18.61
CA LEU A 81 14.43 -16.16 -18.83
C LEU A 81 13.24 -16.25 -17.86
N LEU A 82 12.75 -17.45 -17.58
CA LEU A 82 11.68 -17.67 -16.59
C LEU A 82 12.15 -17.31 -15.18
N ASN A 83 13.36 -17.69 -14.80
CA ASN A 83 13.93 -17.30 -13.51
C ASN A 83 14.08 -15.76 -13.39
N LEU A 84 14.50 -15.10 -14.45
CA LEU A 84 14.60 -13.63 -14.49
C LEU A 84 13.23 -12.94 -14.41
N LYS A 85 12.18 -13.55 -14.98
CA LYS A 85 10.81 -13.06 -14.92
C LYS A 85 10.23 -13.11 -13.50
N ASP A 86 10.59 -14.13 -12.72
CA ASP A 86 10.09 -14.34 -11.37
C ASP A 86 10.84 -13.51 -10.30
N MET A 87 11.91 -12.81 -10.71
CA MET A 87 12.74 -12.01 -9.81
C MET A 87 12.02 -10.74 -9.34
N ALA A 88 11.90 -10.56 -8.02
CA ALA A 88 11.31 -9.39 -7.40
C ALA A 88 12.30 -8.21 -7.37
N ILE A 89 12.04 -7.22 -8.22
CA ILE A 89 12.89 -6.02 -8.38
C ILE A 89 12.10 -4.79 -8.00
N LYS A 90 12.73 -3.91 -7.23
CA LYS A 90 12.22 -2.58 -6.91
C LYS A 90 13.05 -1.53 -7.65
N LEU A 91 12.39 -0.58 -8.29
CA LEU A 91 13.01 0.52 -9.01
C LEU A 91 12.54 1.85 -8.40
N ASP A 92 13.45 2.57 -7.76
CA ASP A 92 13.17 3.85 -7.12
C ASP A 92 13.78 4.99 -7.96
N GLY A 93 12.94 5.81 -8.55
CA GLY A 93 13.29 7.04 -9.27
C GLY A 93 13.26 6.95 -10.80
N PRO A 94 14.18 6.28 -11.51
CA PRO A 94 14.13 6.22 -12.96
C PRO A 94 13.02 5.30 -13.46
N SER A 95 12.48 5.55 -14.65
CA SER A 95 11.48 4.68 -15.30
C SER A 95 12.10 3.43 -15.92
N GLU A 96 13.40 3.46 -16.22
CA GLU A 96 14.16 2.37 -16.82
C GLU A 96 15.57 2.32 -16.21
N ALA A 97 16.10 1.11 -16.05
CA ALA A 97 17.47 0.88 -15.59
C ALA A 97 18.10 -0.33 -16.30
N GLU A 98 19.41 -0.28 -16.50
CA GLU A 98 20.18 -1.41 -17.03
C GLU A 98 20.93 -2.10 -15.88
N VAL A 99 20.70 -3.38 -15.73
CA VAL A 99 21.35 -4.25 -14.76
C VAL A 99 22.29 -5.18 -15.51
N LYS A 100 23.50 -5.36 -15.01
CA LYS A 100 24.53 -6.19 -15.64
C LYS A 100 24.91 -7.37 -14.77
N LEU A 101 25.22 -8.47 -15.42
CA LEU A 101 25.77 -9.67 -14.79
C LEU A 101 27.04 -10.09 -15.50
N ASN A 102 28.14 -10.25 -14.77
CA ASN A 102 29.41 -10.71 -15.27
C ASN A 102 29.99 -11.78 -14.36
N VAL A 103 29.91 -13.05 -14.79
CA VAL A 103 30.45 -14.19 -14.04
C VAL A 103 31.46 -14.97 -14.87
N LYS A 104 32.54 -15.42 -14.23
CA LYS A 104 33.62 -16.15 -14.89
C LYS A 104 33.94 -17.50 -14.23
N THR A 105 33.48 -17.69 -12.99
CA THR A 105 33.81 -18.88 -12.18
C THR A 105 32.60 -19.80 -12.07
N PRO A 106 32.78 -21.12 -12.11
CA PRO A 106 31.70 -22.08 -11.88
C PRO A 106 31.05 -21.82 -10.53
N LYS A 107 29.77 -21.46 -10.54
CA LYS A 107 28.92 -21.25 -9.36
C LYS A 107 27.46 -21.17 -9.73
N THR A 108 26.59 -21.31 -8.74
CA THR A 108 25.19 -20.93 -8.87
C THR A 108 25.13 -19.41 -8.90
N ILE A 109 24.61 -18.86 -9.99
CA ILE A 109 24.42 -17.42 -10.20
C ILE A 109 23.11 -17.04 -9.51
N THR A 110 23.20 -16.12 -8.57
CA THR A 110 22.04 -15.62 -7.83
C THR A 110 21.78 -14.14 -8.15
N ALA A 111 20.63 -13.65 -7.77
CA ALA A 111 20.27 -12.26 -7.95
C ALA A 111 21.20 -11.28 -7.18
N GLY A 112 21.85 -11.75 -6.12
CA GLY A 112 22.89 -11.00 -5.40
C GLY A 112 24.18 -10.75 -6.19
N ASP A 113 24.42 -11.49 -7.30
CA ASP A 113 25.59 -11.32 -8.18
C ASP A 113 25.42 -10.23 -9.23
N LEU A 114 24.24 -9.61 -9.29
CA LEU A 114 23.93 -8.55 -10.25
C LEU A 114 24.64 -7.25 -9.90
N GLU A 115 25.18 -6.57 -10.89
CA GLU A 115 25.68 -5.21 -10.78
C GLU A 115 24.49 -4.25 -10.85
N LEU A 116 23.98 -3.84 -9.68
CA LEU A 116 22.81 -2.99 -9.57
C LEU A 116 23.20 -1.51 -9.68
N PRO A 117 22.60 -0.74 -10.58
CA PRO A 117 22.77 0.71 -10.62
C PRO A 117 22.02 1.37 -9.45
N ALA A 118 22.30 2.65 -9.20
CA ALA A 118 21.62 3.41 -8.15
C ALA A 118 20.09 3.44 -8.37
N GLY A 119 19.32 3.12 -7.33
CA GLY A 119 17.87 3.10 -7.37
C GLY A 119 17.26 1.75 -7.79
N VAL A 120 18.06 0.70 -7.99
CA VAL A 120 17.57 -0.67 -8.21
C VAL A 120 17.88 -1.51 -7.00
N GLU A 121 16.87 -2.17 -6.45
CA GLU A 121 16.98 -3.10 -5.32
C GLU A 121 16.36 -4.44 -5.70
N VAL A 122 17.00 -5.55 -5.32
CA VAL A 122 16.46 -6.90 -5.45
C VAL A 122 16.02 -7.37 -4.07
N MET A 123 14.77 -7.82 -3.96
CA MET A 123 14.20 -8.22 -2.67
C MET A 123 14.71 -9.56 -2.18
N ASP A 124 14.95 -10.51 -3.09
CA ASP A 124 15.49 -11.83 -2.80
C ASP A 124 16.86 -12.02 -3.45
N PRO A 125 17.97 -11.75 -2.73
CA PRO A 125 19.32 -11.93 -3.25
C PRO A 125 19.68 -13.38 -3.52
N ASP A 126 19.02 -14.35 -2.87
CA ASP A 126 19.29 -15.79 -2.99
C ASP A 126 18.54 -16.42 -4.16
N HIS A 127 17.68 -15.65 -4.86
CA HIS A 127 16.96 -16.11 -6.04
C HIS A 127 17.95 -16.61 -7.12
N VAL A 128 17.80 -17.88 -7.52
CA VAL A 128 18.69 -18.53 -8.48
C VAL A 128 18.31 -18.14 -9.91
N ILE A 129 19.28 -17.61 -10.67
CA ILE A 129 19.08 -17.24 -12.08
C ILE A 129 19.54 -18.39 -12.97
N ALA A 130 20.77 -18.90 -12.76
CA ALA A 130 21.36 -19.97 -13.56
C ALA A 130 22.51 -20.65 -12.81
N THR A 131 22.92 -21.83 -13.24
CA THR A 131 24.06 -22.56 -12.68
C THR A 131 25.17 -22.70 -13.71
N LEU A 132 26.30 -22.05 -13.46
CA LEU A 132 27.49 -22.16 -14.29
C LEU A 132 28.34 -23.36 -13.83
N VAL A 133 28.46 -24.35 -14.70
CA VAL A 133 29.22 -25.61 -14.44
C VAL A 133 30.66 -25.52 -14.91
N GLU A 134 30.90 -24.88 -16.05
CA GLU A 134 32.22 -24.74 -16.62
C GLU A 134 32.79 -23.33 -16.43
N PRO A 135 34.13 -23.16 -16.30
CA PRO A 135 34.74 -21.83 -16.17
C PRO A 135 34.69 -21.08 -17.51
N LYS A 136 33.55 -20.48 -17.81
CA LYS A 136 33.31 -19.67 -19.00
C LYS A 136 32.82 -18.29 -18.59
N LYS A 137 33.20 -17.26 -19.32
CA LYS A 137 32.69 -15.90 -19.11
C LYS A 137 31.25 -15.84 -19.62
N VAL A 138 30.33 -15.58 -18.73
CA VAL A 138 28.92 -15.28 -19.02
C VAL A 138 28.66 -13.81 -18.72
N SER A 139 28.19 -13.07 -19.73
CA SER A 139 27.85 -11.67 -19.63
C SER A 139 26.42 -11.50 -20.09
N MET A 140 25.58 -10.90 -19.22
CA MET A 140 24.19 -10.61 -19.50
C MET A 140 23.91 -9.14 -19.16
N THR A 141 23.12 -8.49 -19.98
CA THR A 141 22.60 -7.14 -19.72
C THR A 141 21.08 -7.20 -19.75
N MET A 142 20.47 -6.77 -18.67
CA MET A 142 19.02 -6.80 -18.48
C MET A 142 18.47 -5.39 -18.40
N LYS A 143 17.34 -5.15 -19.02
CA LYS A 143 16.62 -3.88 -18.97
C LYS A 143 15.40 -4.03 -18.07
N VAL A 144 15.39 -3.30 -16.98
CA VAL A 144 14.30 -3.24 -16.01
C VAL A 144 13.48 -2.00 -16.29
N LYS A 145 12.17 -2.14 -16.39
CA LYS A 145 11.22 -1.03 -16.57
C LYS A 145 10.17 -1.01 -15.48
N THR A 146 9.61 0.19 -15.23
CA THR A 146 8.40 0.32 -14.42
C THR A 146 7.17 0.22 -15.30
N GLY A 147 6.11 -0.40 -14.79
CA GLY A 147 4.85 -0.55 -15.53
C GLY A 147 3.71 -0.95 -14.62
N ILE A 148 2.57 -1.26 -15.24
CA ILE A 148 1.34 -1.66 -14.53
C ILE A 148 0.79 -2.91 -15.21
N GLY A 149 0.44 -3.91 -14.41
CA GLY A 149 -0.22 -5.12 -14.86
C GLY A 149 0.69 -6.06 -15.62
N TYR A 150 0.24 -6.59 -16.75
CA TYR A 150 0.95 -7.56 -17.59
C TYR A 150 1.13 -6.99 -19.00
N VAL A 151 2.37 -7.05 -19.50
CA VAL A 151 2.71 -6.64 -20.86
C VAL A 151 3.39 -7.81 -21.56
N PRO A 152 2.78 -8.38 -22.64
CA PRO A 152 3.40 -9.45 -23.42
C PRO A 152 4.57 -8.92 -24.24
N ALA A 153 5.58 -9.77 -24.45
CA ALA A 153 6.80 -9.48 -25.22
C ALA A 153 6.51 -9.01 -26.65
N GLU A 154 5.43 -9.49 -27.27
CA GLU A 154 5.05 -9.15 -28.64
C GLU A 154 4.66 -7.67 -28.84
N GLN A 155 4.21 -7.00 -27.78
CA GLN A 155 3.78 -5.59 -27.81
C GLN A 155 4.94 -4.59 -27.69
N THR A 156 6.16 -5.08 -27.45
CA THR A 156 7.34 -4.22 -27.35
C THR A 156 7.80 -3.81 -28.75
N ASN A 157 7.65 -2.51 -29.07
CA ASN A 157 7.96 -1.96 -30.40
C ASN A 157 9.46 -1.90 -30.75
N ASP A 158 10.34 -1.97 -29.76
CA ASP A 158 11.79 -1.91 -29.93
C ASP A 158 12.35 -3.33 -30.12
N LYS A 159 12.22 -3.88 -31.32
CA LYS A 159 12.84 -5.17 -31.68
C LYS A 159 14.29 -4.96 -32.08
N SER A 160 15.21 -4.87 -31.14
CA SER A 160 16.62 -5.06 -31.41
C SER A 160 16.86 -6.53 -31.74
N ILE A 161 17.60 -6.79 -32.82
CA ILE A 161 17.83 -8.16 -33.37
C ILE A 161 18.61 -9.05 -32.38
N ASP A 162 19.34 -8.45 -31.45
CA ASP A 162 20.25 -9.12 -30.51
C ASP A 162 19.69 -9.20 -29.07
N SER A 163 18.45 -8.83 -28.84
CA SER A 163 17.85 -8.89 -27.50
C SER A 163 16.64 -9.80 -27.43
N LEU A 164 16.53 -10.50 -26.32
CA LEU A 164 15.40 -11.37 -25.99
C LEU A 164 14.39 -10.58 -25.18
N HIS A 165 13.15 -10.55 -25.64
CA HIS A 165 12.06 -9.86 -24.96
C HIS A 165 11.31 -10.83 -24.05
N LEU A 166 11.02 -10.40 -22.83
CA LEU A 166 10.25 -11.15 -21.85
C LEU A 166 8.86 -10.58 -21.67
N ASP A 167 7.92 -11.47 -21.37
CA ASP A 167 6.65 -11.06 -20.82
C ASP A 167 6.86 -10.45 -19.43
N ALA A 168 6.45 -9.22 -19.24
CA ALA A 168 6.65 -8.52 -17.99
C ALA A 168 5.39 -8.56 -17.12
N ILE A 169 5.51 -9.06 -15.88
CA ILE A 169 4.50 -8.98 -14.83
C ILE A 169 4.96 -7.91 -13.86
N PHE A 170 4.33 -6.74 -13.91
CA PHE A 170 4.69 -5.60 -13.06
C PHE A 170 4.02 -5.65 -11.68
N SER A 171 2.98 -6.47 -11.50
CA SER A 171 2.23 -6.50 -10.24
C SER A 171 3.09 -7.02 -9.08
N PRO A 172 3.29 -6.21 -8.01
CA PRO A 172 4.01 -6.65 -6.82
C PRO A 172 3.18 -7.58 -5.94
N VAL A 173 1.93 -7.83 -6.31
CA VAL A 173 1.01 -8.66 -5.55
C VAL A 173 0.91 -10.03 -6.17
N LYS A 174 1.37 -11.05 -5.43
CA LYS A 174 1.37 -12.46 -5.88
C LYS A 174 0.00 -13.10 -5.73
N ARG A 175 -0.66 -12.87 -4.59
CA ARG A 175 -1.94 -13.51 -4.29
C ARG A 175 -2.84 -12.59 -3.48
N VAL A 176 -4.11 -12.52 -3.87
CA VAL A 176 -5.17 -11.88 -3.10
C VAL A 176 -6.32 -12.83 -2.97
N ASN A 177 -6.72 -13.09 -1.75
CA ASN A 177 -7.93 -13.83 -1.45
C ASN A 177 -8.85 -12.96 -0.59
N TYR A 178 -10.17 -13.14 -0.71
CA TYR A 178 -11.11 -12.50 0.18
C TYR A 178 -12.22 -13.47 0.58
N LYS A 179 -12.69 -13.30 1.81
CA LYS A 179 -13.79 -14.06 2.40
C LYS A 179 -14.76 -13.08 3.02
N VAL A 180 -16.05 -13.34 2.85
CA VAL A 180 -17.11 -12.54 3.48
C VAL A 180 -17.83 -13.44 4.48
N GLU A 181 -17.91 -12.97 5.71
CA GLU A 181 -18.61 -13.61 6.82
C GLU A 181 -19.71 -12.69 7.34
N ASN A 182 -20.69 -13.24 8.01
CA ASN A 182 -21.70 -12.41 8.69
C ASN A 182 -21.15 -11.89 10.02
N THR A 183 -21.41 -10.64 10.32
CA THR A 183 -21.09 -10.03 11.61
C THR A 183 -22.32 -9.43 12.25
N ARG A 184 -22.25 -9.23 13.57
CA ARG A 184 -23.33 -8.65 14.36
C ARG A 184 -22.88 -7.34 15.00
N VAL A 185 -23.65 -6.30 14.78
CA VAL A 185 -23.50 -5.03 15.49
C VAL A 185 -24.81 -4.70 16.18
N GLU A 186 -24.80 -4.65 17.50
CA GLU A 186 -25.97 -4.44 18.34
C GLU A 186 -27.12 -5.43 18.03
N ASN A 187 -28.22 -4.93 17.47
CA ASN A 187 -29.42 -5.72 17.13
C ASN A 187 -29.42 -6.21 15.66
N ARG A 188 -28.46 -5.78 14.84
CA ARG A 188 -28.34 -6.19 13.43
C ARG A 188 -27.38 -7.37 13.32
N THR A 189 -27.86 -8.44 12.69
CA THR A 189 -27.11 -9.70 12.47
C THR A 189 -26.85 -9.97 10.97
N ASP A 190 -27.28 -9.05 10.12
CA ASP A 190 -27.27 -9.17 8.66
C ASP A 190 -26.15 -8.38 7.99
N LEU A 191 -25.13 -7.99 8.76
CA LEU A 191 -24.01 -7.22 8.28
C LEU A 191 -22.87 -8.12 7.80
N ASP A 192 -22.11 -7.62 6.81
CA ASP A 192 -20.96 -8.32 6.25
C ASP A 192 -19.66 -7.93 6.96
N LYS A 193 -18.79 -8.93 7.13
CA LYS A 193 -17.40 -8.79 7.55
C LYS A 193 -16.51 -9.25 6.41
N LEU A 194 -15.66 -8.39 5.93
CA LEU A 194 -14.71 -8.67 4.86
C LEU A 194 -13.34 -9.02 5.44
N ILE A 195 -12.86 -10.20 5.11
CA ILE A 195 -11.52 -10.67 5.43
C ILE A 195 -10.73 -10.69 4.13
N LEU A 196 -9.62 -9.97 4.08
CA LEU A 196 -8.72 -9.85 2.94
C LEU A 196 -7.37 -10.46 3.30
N ASP A 197 -6.95 -11.51 2.56
CA ASP A 197 -5.62 -12.11 2.67
C ASP A 197 -4.79 -11.67 1.47
N LEU A 198 -3.66 -11.05 1.72
CA LEU A 198 -2.77 -10.47 0.72
C LEU A 198 -1.36 -11.03 0.89
N GLU A 199 -0.77 -11.42 -0.23
CA GLU A 199 0.63 -11.83 -0.33
C GLU A 199 1.34 -10.98 -1.40
N THR A 200 2.43 -10.32 -1.00
CA THR A 200 3.28 -9.49 -1.87
C THR A 200 4.62 -10.15 -2.13
N ASP A 201 5.34 -9.68 -3.12
CA ASP A 201 6.71 -10.11 -3.45
C ASP A 201 7.79 -9.43 -2.59
N GLY A 202 7.41 -8.49 -1.71
CA GLY A 202 8.30 -7.73 -0.85
C GLY A 202 8.72 -6.37 -1.41
N THR A 203 8.44 -6.05 -2.67
CA THR A 203 8.76 -4.75 -3.28
C THR A 203 7.87 -3.62 -2.73
N ILE A 204 6.67 -3.97 -2.29
CA ILE A 204 5.74 -3.06 -1.63
C ILE A 204 5.25 -3.65 -0.31
N ASP A 205 5.08 -2.80 0.69
CA ASP A 205 4.45 -3.18 1.96
C ASP A 205 2.96 -3.51 1.72
N ALA A 206 2.51 -4.65 2.24
CA ALA A 206 1.15 -5.14 2.05
C ALA A 206 0.08 -4.14 2.53
N LYS A 207 0.33 -3.38 3.62
CA LYS A 207 -0.57 -2.29 4.06
C LYS A 207 -0.66 -1.16 3.04
N GLN A 208 0.48 -0.78 2.44
CA GLN A 208 0.52 0.26 1.42
C GLN A 208 -0.21 -0.19 0.16
N ALA A 209 -0.09 -1.47 -0.22
CA ALA A 209 -0.78 -2.05 -1.36
C ALA A 209 -2.31 -1.92 -1.23
N VAL A 210 -2.87 -2.27 -0.06
CA VAL A 210 -4.31 -2.11 0.21
C VAL A 210 -4.75 -0.65 0.13
N LYS A 211 -3.99 0.27 0.74
CA LYS A 211 -4.29 1.72 0.71
C LYS A 211 -4.24 2.26 -0.72
N TYR A 212 -3.23 1.85 -1.49
CA TYR A 212 -3.06 2.27 -2.87
C TYR A 212 -4.23 1.78 -3.74
N ALA A 213 -4.62 0.51 -3.61
CA ALA A 213 -5.78 -0.04 -4.31
C ALA A 213 -7.09 0.68 -3.96
N ALA A 214 -7.29 1.02 -2.69
CA ALA A 214 -8.45 1.80 -2.24
C ALA A 214 -8.44 3.23 -2.82
N THR A 215 -7.26 3.86 -2.91
CA THR A 215 -7.09 5.19 -3.52
C THR A 215 -7.41 5.17 -5.01
N ILE A 216 -6.93 4.15 -5.75
CA ILE A 216 -7.29 3.98 -7.18
C ILE A 216 -8.80 3.85 -7.34
N MET A 217 -9.44 3.01 -6.50
CA MET A 217 -10.89 2.81 -6.55
C MET A 217 -11.63 4.12 -6.27
N GLN A 218 -11.23 4.87 -5.26
CA GLN A 218 -11.81 6.18 -4.92
C GLN A 218 -11.67 7.16 -6.09
N HIS A 219 -10.49 7.22 -6.70
CA HIS A 219 -10.21 8.10 -7.84
C HIS A 219 -11.07 7.77 -9.05
N GLN A 220 -11.26 6.47 -9.35
CA GLN A 220 -12.11 6.04 -10.46
C GLN A 220 -13.60 6.33 -10.22
N LEU A 221 -14.05 6.29 -8.96
CA LEU A 221 -15.42 6.62 -8.58
C LEU A 221 -15.68 8.12 -8.43
N ALA A 222 -14.64 8.96 -8.35
CA ALA A 222 -14.77 10.39 -8.15
C ALA A 222 -15.62 11.10 -9.21
N VAL A 223 -15.57 10.62 -10.46
CA VAL A 223 -16.38 11.16 -11.57
C VAL A 223 -17.89 11.01 -11.34
N PHE A 224 -18.30 10.00 -10.56
CA PHE A 224 -19.71 9.71 -10.29
C PHE A 224 -20.20 10.33 -8.97
N VAL A 225 -19.33 11.00 -8.24
CA VAL A 225 -19.64 11.59 -6.93
C VAL A 225 -19.83 13.10 -7.10
N ASP A 226 -20.98 13.63 -6.64
CA ASP A 226 -21.22 15.05 -6.57
C ASP A 226 -20.30 15.67 -5.48
N GLU A 227 -19.39 16.56 -5.88
CA GLU A 227 -18.43 17.22 -4.98
C GLU A 227 -19.11 17.97 -3.82
N GLU A 228 -20.32 18.46 -4.01
CA GLU A 228 -21.10 19.11 -2.97
C GLU A 228 -21.47 18.18 -1.80
N LEU A 229 -21.69 16.90 -2.07
CA LEU A 229 -22.01 15.92 -1.02
C LEU A 229 -20.79 15.51 -0.19
N VAL A 230 -19.61 15.47 -0.80
CA VAL A 230 -18.34 15.10 -0.13
C VAL A 230 -17.87 16.27 0.75
N SER A 231 -17.89 17.49 0.24
CA SER A 231 -17.46 18.68 0.99
C SER A 231 -18.33 18.98 2.21
N ARG A 232 -19.63 18.61 2.18
CA ARG A 232 -20.52 18.70 3.33
C ARG A 232 -20.21 17.69 4.43
N LYS A 233 -19.76 16.46 4.08
CA LYS A 233 -19.36 15.45 5.07
C LYS A 233 -18.05 15.80 5.78
N GLU A 234 -17.07 16.36 5.07
CA GLU A 234 -15.83 16.83 5.68
C GLU A 234 -16.06 18.00 6.64
N LYS A 235 -16.89 18.96 6.27
CA LYS A 235 -17.28 20.07 7.16
C LYS A 235 -18.10 19.62 8.40
N ARG A 236 -18.75 18.44 8.37
CA ARG A 236 -19.46 17.89 9.53
C ARG A 236 -18.54 17.11 10.48
N LYS A 237 -17.45 16.51 10.01
CA LYS A 237 -16.45 15.85 10.87
C LYS A 237 -15.63 16.83 11.69
N ASP A 238 -15.44 18.08 11.20
CA ASP A 238 -14.74 19.16 11.92
C ASP A 238 -15.64 19.95 12.86
N LYS A 239 -16.95 19.75 12.82
CA LYS A 239 -17.83 20.26 13.87
C LYS A 239 -17.80 19.28 15.04
N TYR A 240 -16.81 19.46 15.89
CA TYR A 240 -16.95 19.01 17.28
C TYR A 240 -18.28 19.53 17.78
N ASP A 241 -19.11 18.64 18.32
CA ASP A 241 -20.43 18.93 18.90
C ASP A 241 -20.26 19.65 20.25
N PHE A 242 -19.42 20.70 20.22
CA PHE A 242 -19.28 21.59 21.37
C PHE A 242 -20.30 22.71 21.23
N ASP A 243 -21.10 22.86 22.27
CA ASP A 243 -21.98 24.00 22.44
C ASP A 243 -21.17 25.28 22.13
N PRO A 244 -21.63 26.17 21.23
CA PRO A 244 -20.94 27.42 20.88
C PRO A 244 -20.63 28.29 22.11
N LEU A 245 -21.33 28.09 23.22
CA LEU A 245 -21.03 28.68 24.53
C LEU A 245 -19.65 28.26 25.09
N LEU A 246 -19.18 27.04 24.80
CA LEU A 246 -17.87 26.53 25.27
C LEU A 246 -16.69 27.12 24.51
N LEU A 247 -16.90 27.69 23.31
CA LEU A 247 -15.87 28.34 22.50
C LEU A 247 -15.68 29.82 22.83
N ARG A 248 -16.53 30.37 23.73
CA ARG A 248 -16.39 31.77 24.16
C ARG A 248 -15.11 31.99 24.94
N SER A 249 -14.55 33.19 24.79
CA SER A 249 -13.39 33.61 25.58
C SER A 249 -13.80 33.84 27.03
N ILE A 250 -12.86 33.63 27.95
CA ILE A 250 -13.10 33.85 29.40
C ILE A 250 -13.42 35.31 29.71
N GLU A 251 -13.02 36.22 28.83
CA GLU A 251 -13.30 37.67 28.97
C GLU A 251 -14.81 38.03 28.80
N GLU A 252 -15.55 37.21 28.06
CA GLU A 252 -16.98 37.39 27.84
C GLU A 252 -17.88 36.89 28.97
N LEU A 253 -17.30 36.16 29.94
CA LEU A 253 -18.03 35.55 31.04
C LEU A 253 -18.34 36.48 32.22
N GLU A 254 -18.03 37.78 32.09
CA GLU A 254 -18.25 38.78 33.15
C GLU A 254 -17.73 38.40 34.55
N LEU A 255 -16.61 37.65 34.57
CA LEU A 255 -15.96 37.23 35.82
C LEU A 255 -15.26 38.43 36.49
N THR A 256 -15.02 38.30 37.80
CA THR A 256 -14.25 39.31 38.52
C THR A 256 -12.82 39.41 37.95
N VAL A 257 -12.23 40.61 37.93
CA VAL A 257 -10.87 40.86 37.43
C VAL A 257 -9.83 39.92 38.04
N ARG A 258 -10.03 39.54 39.32
CA ARG A 258 -9.16 38.62 40.04
C ARG A 258 -9.23 37.19 39.50
N SER A 259 -10.44 36.70 39.23
CA SER A 259 -10.67 35.36 38.66
C SER A 259 -10.16 35.24 37.23
N THR A 260 -10.37 36.28 36.43
CA THR A 260 -9.87 36.33 35.02
C THR A 260 -8.34 36.30 34.99
N ASN A 261 -7.69 37.02 35.89
CA ASN A 261 -6.22 37.04 35.96
C ASN A 261 -5.65 35.69 36.44
N CYS A 262 -6.29 34.99 37.37
CA CYS A 262 -5.89 33.66 37.80
C CYS A 262 -6.01 32.64 36.66
N LEU A 263 -7.08 32.67 35.88
CA LEU A 263 -7.26 31.78 34.72
C LEU A 263 -6.27 32.06 33.61
N LYS A 264 -5.95 33.34 33.35
CA LYS A 264 -4.91 33.73 32.39
C LYS A 264 -3.51 33.31 32.83
N ALA A 265 -3.22 33.35 34.12
CA ALA A 265 -1.93 32.91 34.66
C ALA A 265 -1.72 31.37 34.47
N GLU A 266 -2.79 30.59 34.43
CA GLU A 266 -2.79 29.16 34.15
C GLU A 266 -2.94 28.84 32.63
N ASN A 267 -2.86 29.83 31.73
CA ASN A 267 -3.05 29.69 30.28
C ASN A 267 -4.41 29.12 29.85
N ILE A 268 -5.46 29.36 30.63
CA ILE A 268 -6.82 28.98 30.32
C ILE A 268 -7.52 30.17 29.67
N PHE A 269 -7.78 30.09 28.35
CA PHE A 269 -8.34 31.20 27.57
C PHE A 269 -9.77 30.96 27.06
N SER A 270 -10.29 29.72 27.17
CA SER A 270 -11.63 29.35 26.72
C SER A 270 -12.39 28.53 27.75
N VAL A 271 -13.73 28.61 27.70
CA VAL A 271 -14.61 27.88 28.61
C VAL A 271 -14.49 26.37 28.47
N SER A 272 -14.17 25.86 27.28
CA SER A 272 -13.96 24.44 27.02
C SER A 272 -12.84 23.82 27.87
N TYR A 273 -11.80 24.60 28.17
CA TYR A 273 -10.69 24.13 29.01
C TYR A 273 -11.07 23.95 30.49
N THR A 274 -12.00 24.76 30.99
CA THR A 274 -12.51 24.66 32.36
C THR A 274 -13.38 23.43 32.53
N HIS A 275 -14.16 23.06 31.52
CA HIS A 275 -15.05 21.92 31.55
C HIS A 275 -14.29 20.57 31.53
N LEU A 276 -13.24 20.47 30.73
CA LEU A 276 -12.37 19.27 30.64
C LEU A 276 -11.57 19.04 31.94
N ARG A 277 -11.08 20.11 32.58
CA ARG A 277 -10.35 19.99 33.84
C ARG A 277 -11.24 19.74 35.05
N ALA A 278 -12.48 20.16 35.06
CA ALA A 278 -13.42 19.92 36.16
C ALA A 278 -13.76 18.43 36.31
N HIS A 279 -13.59 17.63 35.25
CA HIS A 279 -13.80 16.18 35.34
C HIS A 279 -12.59 15.41 35.92
N GLU A 280 -11.38 16.01 35.91
CA GLU A 280 -10.15 15.37 36.39
C GLU A 280 -9.64 15.86 37.73
N THR A 281 -10.17 16.97 38.24
CA THR A 281 -9.76 17.50 39.56
C THR A 281 -10.64 16.96 40.65
N SER A 282 -10.01 16.27 41.63
CA SER A 282 -10.68 15.85 42.85
C SER A 282 -11.39 17.04 43.51
N LEU A 283 -12.56 16.81 44.04
CA LEU A 283 -13.48 17.77 44.69
C LEU A 283 -12.84 18.79 45.66
N HIS A 284 -11.62 18.56 46.12
CA HIS A 284 -10.89 19.43 47.05
C HIS A 284 -10.25 20.70 46.42
N LEU A 285 -10.00 20.73 45.12
CA LEU A 285 -9.37 21.88 44.44
C LEU A 285 -10.41 22.91 43.99
N VAL A 286 -11.60 22.46 43.61
CA VAL A 286 -12.68 23.35 43.16
C VAL A 286 -13.25 24.20 44.29
N CYS A 287 -13.36 23.64 45.51
CA CYS A 287 -13.85 24.38 46.69
C CYS A 287 -12.88 25.47 47.17
N ARG A 288 -11.56 25.33 46.91
CA ARG A 288 -10.56 26.31 47.36
C ARG A 288 -10.48 27.56 46.47
N LEU A 289 -10.85 27.42 45.19
CA LEU A 289 -10.88 28.53 44.22
C LEU A 289 -12.20 29.34 44.28
N LEU A 290 -13.25 28.83 44.92
CA LEU A 290 -14.52 29.51 45.06
C LEU A 290 -14.73 30.15 46.44
N LEU A 291 -13.82 29.93 47.42
CA LEU A 291 -13.91 30.44 48.80
C LEU A 291 -12.81 31.46 49.17
N GLU A 292 -11.89 31.82 48.28
CA GLU A 292 -11.02 32.97 48.40
C GLU A 292 -11.35 34.01 47.28
#